data_cfa355afc67cee1fe94cd4641b24562b
#
_entry.id   cfa355afc67cee1fe94cd4641b24562b
#
_cell.length_a   1.000
_cell.length_b   1.000
_cell.length_c   1.000
_cell.angle_alpha   90.00
_cell.angle_beta   90.00
_cell.angle_gamma   90.00
#
_symmetry.space_group_name_H-M   'P 1'
#
loop_
_entity.id
_entity.type
_entity.pdbx_description
1 polymer ?
#
loop_
_entity_poly.entity_id
_entity_poly.type
_entity_poly.pdbx_seq_one_letter_code
_entity_poly.pdbx_strand_id
1 'polypeptide(L)'
;MNERKHPNNKRQSQAGTHLYRKDTAARKGFRKNEPMKQTPGSARDHADELRTGDRIVVTIKRLGINGEGVGYYRRKAVFIDGALSGEVVKAEVTEVQPKFIKAQLTEVEKRSPHRIEPPCPVFGVCGGCQIQHISYEGQLQAKTDIVREAFNRYAGIDQLKLKPILGMDHPWGYRNKAQLQVERRNGEIIAGLYEADSHSIVDISGCPIQHPKVNEAVEKVKSVLEELRIPLAKENGSKDGVRTIVVRHGFQSDQLQVTLVCANSSLPRQDDLIRLLRLSIDGLAGIALNVNPKRTSLIFGDRTITIWGADSMQESLSDLEFSLSPRAFFQLNPQQTVKLYESVRAAAGLTGRETVIDAYCGTGTIGLWLAPHAKEVRGIETIAEAVEDAKRNAERNGRHNASFHLGEAEDLLPRWVKAGLRPDVIVADPPRTGLDRRFLETVLKTKPNRFVYVSCNPSTLAKDSKVLIDGGYELQWAQPVDMFPQTSHVECCSLFVWNGKSGK
;
A
#
# COMPACT_ATOMS: atom_id res chain seq x y z
N MET A 1 -49.12 -7.99 -39.27
CA MET A 1 -50.11 -8.82 -38.49
C MET A 1 -49.38 -9.38 -37.29
N ASN A 2 -49.96 -9.05 -36.15
CA ASN A 2 -49.72 -9.54 -34.78
C ASN A 2 -48.46 -9.13 -34.05
N GLU A 3 -48.63 -8.02 -33.36
CA GLU A 3 -47.96 -7.62 -32.13
C GLU A 3 -48.17 -8.66 -31.00
N ARG A 4 -47.09 -8.90 -30.20
CA ARG A 4 -47.29 -9.28 -28.78
C ARG A 4 -46.31 -8.52 -27.90
N LYS A 5 -46.92 -7.78 -26.99
CA LYS A 5 -46.35 -6.90 -25.95
C LYS A 5 -45.57 -7.66 -24.90
N HIS A 6 -44.42 -7.10 -24.48
CA HIS A 6 -43.75 -7.43 -23.21
C HIS A 6 -44.37 -6.66 -22.05
N PRO A 7 -44.39 -7.18 -20.83
CA PRO A 7 -44.51 -6.38 -19.64
C PRO A 7 -43.16 -6.15 -18.95
N ASN A 8 -42.91 -4.89 -18.66
CA ASN A 8 -41.91 -4.35 -17.76
C ASN A 8 -41.97 -5.00 -16.37
N ASN A 9 -40.81 -5.35 -15.81
CA ASN A 9 -40.69 -5.54 -14.37
C ASN A 9 -39.41 -4.84 -13.85
N LYS A 10 -39.59 -3.60 -13.39
CA LYS A 10 -38.67 -2.86 -12.57
C LYS A 10 -38.61 -3.49 -11.18
N ARG A 11 -37.48 -4.01 -10.74
CA ARG A 11 -37.20 -4.20 -9.32
C ARG A 11 -36.07 -3.28 -8.91
N GLN A 12 -36.47 -2.22 -8.19
CA GLN A 12 -35.58 -1.39 -7.37
C GLN A 12 -35.18 -2.22 -6.14
N SER A 13 -33.89 -2.39 -5.90
CA SER A 13 -33.36 -2.87 -4.63
C SER A 13 -33.00 -1.67 -3.77
N GLN A 14 -33.82 -1.41 -2.77
CA GLN A 14 -33.53 -0.47 -1.68
C GLN A 14 -32.59 -1.12 -0.68
N ALA A 15 -31.51 -0.42 -0.35
CA ALA A 15 -30.64 -0.76 0.76
C ALA A 15 -31.34 -0.50 2.08
N GLY A 16 -31.50 -1.52 2.90
CA GLY A 16 -32.09 -1.44 4.22
C GLY A 16 -31.05 -1.19 5.31
N THR A 17 -31.13 -0.03 5.94
CA THR A 17 -30.47 0.30 7.20
C THR A 17 -31.13 -0.44 8.35
N HIS A 18 -30.41 -1.32 9.04
CA HIS A 18 -30.88 -1.95 10.28
C HIS A 18 -30.62 -1.05 11.49
N LEU A 19 -31.68 -0.47 11.99
CA LEU A 19 -31.76 0.16 13.31
C LEU A 19 -32.11 -0.92 14.36
N TYR A 20 -31.26 -1.04 15.38
CA TYR A 20 -31.58 -1.86 16.57
C TYR A 20 -32.66 -1.21 17.40
N ARG A 21 -33.81 -1.89 17.53
CA ARG A 21 -34.86 -1.58 18.50
C ARG A 21 -34.55 -2.24 19.85
N LYS A 22 -34.58 -1.45 20.92
CA LYS A 22 -34.60 -1.93 22.30
C LYS A 22 -36.05 -2.28 22.69
N ASP A 23 -36.26 -3.50 23.07
CA ASP A 23 -37.52 -3.92 23.74
C ASP A 23 -37.42 -3.60 25.23
N THR A 24 -38.39 -2.80 25.69
CA THR A 24 -38.63 -2.54 27.10
C THR A 24 -39.85 -3.35 27.54
N ALA A 25 -39.63 -4.32 28.43
CA ALA A 25 -40.71 -5.00 29.14
C ALA A 25 -40.82 -4.45 30.56
N ALA A 26 -41.99 -3.88 30.84
CA ALA A 26 -42.36 -3.34 32.13
C ALA A 26 -42.71 -4.44 33.14
N ARG A 27 -42.22 -4.32 34.40
CA ARG A 27 -42.86 -4.90 35.56
C ARG A 27 -43.00 -3.89 36.68
N LYS A 28 -44.23 -3.66 37.09
CA LYS A 28 -44.69 -2.85 38.22
C LYS A 28 -44.26 -3.49 39.55
N GLY A 29 -43.86 -2.64 40.52
CA GLY A 29 -43.71 -3.03 41.90
C GLY A 29 -43.41 -1.81 42.79
N PHE A 30 -44.47 -1.26 43.38
CA PHE A 30 -44.39 -0.16 44.36
C PHE A 30 -43.71 -0.61 45.64
N ARG A 31 -42.69 0.15 46.12
CA ARG A 31 -42.43 0.34 47.57
C ARG A 31 -41.88 1.75 47.81
N LYS A 32 -42.59 2.52 48.63
CA LYS A 32 -42.17 3.77 49.25
C LYS A 32 -40.99 3.44 50.18
N ASN A 33 -39.90 4.21 50.11
CA ASN A 33 -38.94 4.35 51.20
C ASN A 33 -38.44 5.79 51.25
N GLU A 34 -38.20 6.21 52.44
CA GLU A 34 -37.88 7.55 52.99
C GLU A 34 -36.62 8.21 52.41
N PRO A 35 -36.42 9.53 52.58
CA PRO A 35 -35.28 10.25 52.03
C PRO A 35 -34.00 9.95 52.81
N MET A 36 -33.06 9.27 52.16
CA MET A 36 -31.70 9.05 52.64
C MET A 36 -30.95 10.39 52.59
N LYS A 37 -30.40 10.80 53.71
CA LYS A 37 -29.50 11.94 53.87
C LYS A 37 -28.36 11.90 52.88
N GLN A 38 -28.26 12.91 52.03
CA GLN A 38 -27.12 13.16 51.18
C GLN A 38 -25.87 13.42 52.04
N THR A 39 -24.97 12.50 52.11
CA THR A 39 -23.57 12.76 52.47
C THR A 39 -22.94 13.61 51.37
N PRO A 40 -22.14 14.63 51.68
CA PRO A 40 -21.42 15.40 50.69
C PRO A 40 -20.46 14.47 49.96
N GLY A 41 -20.76 14.17 48.72
CA GLY A 41 -19.83 13.47 47.84
C GLY A 41 -18.54 14.24 47.78
N SER A 42 -17.44 13.59 48.10
CA SER A 42 -16.09 14.10 47.92
C SER A 42 -15.98 14.72 46.54
N ALA A 43 -15.61 16.00 46.50
CA ALA A 43 -15.17 16.66 45.29
C ALA A 43 -14.01 15.83 44.72
N ARG A 44 -14.34 14.95 43.78
CA ARG A 44 -13.30 14.27 42.97
C ARG A 44 -12.65 15.40 42.18
N ASP A 45 -11.37 15.54 42.38
CA ASP A 45 -10.46 16.45 41.70
C ASP A 45 -10.73 16.46 40.18
N HIS A 46 -11.51 17.41 39.68
CA HIS A 46 -11.63 17.76 38.26
C HIS A 46 -10.38 18.52 37.76
N ALA A 47 -9.39 18.78 38.66
CA ALA A 47 -8.18 19.52 38.34
C ALA A 47 -7.13 18.76 37.53
N ASP A 48 -7.39 17.51 37.12
CA ASP A 48 -6.37 16.62 36.57
C ASP A 48 -6.72 16.00 35.20
N GLU A 49 -7.75 16.49 34.55
CA GLU A 49 -8.16 16.00 33.23
C GLU A 49 -7.38 16.75 32.15
N LEU A 50 -6.51 15.99 31.42
CA LEU A 50 -5.72 16.52 30.32
C LEU A 50 -6.63 17.08 29.22
N ARG A 51 -6.30 18.28 28.73
CA ARG A 51 -7.06 19.01 27.70
C ARG A 51 -6.20 19.36 26.50
N THR A 52 -6.83 19.64 25.38
CA THR A 52 -6.18 20.24 24.21
C THR A 52 -5.53 21.57 24.62
N GLY A 53 -4.27 21.78 24.19
CA GLY A 53 -3.43 22.90 24.56
C GLY A 53 -2.50 22.67 25.79
N ASP A 54 -2.73 21.59 26.54
CA ASP A 54 -1.84 21.24 27.67
C ASP A 54 -0.47 20.80 27.13
N ARG A 55 0.58 21.17 27.87
CA ARG A 55 1.96 20.75 27.57
C ARG A 55 2.35 19.56 28.43
N ILE A 56 2.88 18.56 27.79
CA ILE A 56 3.32 17.31 28.44
C ILE A 56 4.76 16.97 28.05
N VAL A 57 5.46 16.30 28.96
CA VAL A 57 6.77 15.70 28.67
C VAL A 57 6.59 14.19 28.51
N VAL A 58 7.09 13.65 27.42
CA VAL A 58 6.89 12.24 27.06
C VAL A 58 8.20 11.61 26.66
N THR A 59 8.49 10.44 27.22
CA THR A 59 9.56 9.55 26.72
C THR A 59 9.00 8.68 25.60
N ILE A 60 9.58 8.78 24.41
CA ILE A 60 9.18 7.99 23.24
C ILE A 60 9.78 6.60 23.37
N LYS A 61 8.94 5.58 23.30
CA LYS A 61 9.33 4.19 23.48
C LYS A 61 9.59 3.47 22.16
N ARG A 62 8.86 3.83 21.10
CA ARG A 62 8.94 3.21 19.77
C ARG A 62 8.35 4.12 18.71
N LEU A 63 8.47 3.73 17.44
CA LEU A 63 7.66 4.30 16.36
C LEU A 63 6.36 3.53 16.18
N GLY A 64 5.33 4.25 15.75
CA GLY A 64 4.08 3.66 15.27
C GLY A 64 4.17 3.26 13.81
N ILE A 65 3.12 2.60 13.31
CA ILE A 65 3.07 2.09 11.93
C ILE A 65 3.06 3.19 10.87
N ASN A 66 2.63 4.42 11.24
CA ASN A 66 2.64 5.56 10.33
C ASN A 66 3.91 6.42 10.47
N GLY A 67 4.85 6.04 11.34
CA GLY A 67 6.11 6.77 11.58
C GLY A 67 6.07 7.74 12.75
N GLU A 68 4.92 7.88 13.43
CA GLU A 68 4.77 8.71 14.63
C GLU A 68 5.52 8.11 15.83
N GLY A 69 6.06 8.97 16.70
CA GLY A 69 6.61 8.57 18.00
C GLY A 69 5.50 8.15 18.96
N VAL A 70 5.66 7.00 19.61
CA VAL A 70 4.71 6.47 20.59
C VAL A 70 5.33 6.46 21.98
N GLY A 71 4.76 7.23 22.88
CA GLY A 71 5.06 7.23 24.30
C GLY A 71 3.81 7.00 25.14
N TYR A 72 3.93 7.23 26.45
CA TYR A 72 2.80 7.06 27.38
C TYR A 72 2.74 8.24 28.36
N TYR A 73 1.53 8.75 28.57
CA TYR A 73 1.24 9.73 29.61
C TYR A 73 0.06 9.23 30.46
N ARG A 74 0.26 9.05 31.77
CA ARG A 74 -0.77 8.52 32.70
C ARG A 74 -1.46 7.25 32.15
N ARG A 75 -0.69 6.28 31.65
CA ARG A 75 -1.14 5.00 31.06
C ARG A 75 -1.88 5.11 29.70
N LYS A 76 -2.13 6.30 29.15
CA LYS A 76 -2.65 6.47 27.79
C LYS A 76 -1.49 6.55 26.79
N ALA A 77 -1.64 5.91 25.65
CA ALA A 77 -0.70 6.07 24.56
C ALA A 77 -0.74 7.50 24.03
N VAL A 78 0.43 8.07 23.77
CA VAL A 78 0.58 9.40 23.16
C VAL A 78 1.28 9.21 21.83
N PHE A 79 0.68 9.74 20.76
CA PHE A 79 1.20 9.76 19.40
C PHE A 79 1.71 11.15 19.07
N ILE A 80 2.98 11.25 18.65
CA ILE A 80 3.66 12.53 18.39
C ILE A 80 4.42 12.41 17.08
N ASP A 81 3.96 13.12 16.06
CA ASP A 81 4.63 13.15 14.77
C ASP A 81 6.01 13.81 14.89
N GLY A 82 7.01 13.25 14.17
CA GLY A 82 8.38 13.75 14.18
C GLY A 82 9.21 13.39 15.42
N ALA A 83 8.64 12.72 16.44
CA ALA A 83 9.39 12.26 17.62
C ALA A 83 9.96 10.85 17.40
N LEU A 84 11.16 10.58 17.93
CA LEU A 84 11.90 9.33 17.72
C LEU A 84 12.00 8.47 18.97
N SER A 85 12.11 7.17 18.76
CA SER A 85 12.37 6.21 19.84
C SER A 85 13.61 6.62 20.66
N GLY A 86 13.49 6.57 21.98
CA GLY A 86 14.56 6.94 22.93
C GLY A 86 14.65 8.41 23.26
N GLU A 87 13.87 9.28 22.60
CA GLU A 87 13.80 10.70 22.90
C GLU A 87 12.97 11.02 24.13
N VAL A 88 13.29 12.13 24.79
CA VAL A 88 12.40 12.83 25.72
C VAL A 88 11.97 14.12 25.05
N VAL A 89 10.67 14.31 24.91
CA VAL A 89 10.12 15.43 24.16
C VAL A 89 9.07 16.20 24.96
N LYS A 90 9.00 17.52 24.73
CA LYS A 90 7.85 18.34 25.09
C LYS A 90 6.89 18.37 23.93
N ALA A 91 5.61 18.18 24.22
CA ALA A 91 4.57 18.19 23.20
C ALA A 91 3.32 18.91 23.72
N GLU A 92 2.62 19.58 22.82
CA GLU A 92 1.33 20.21 23.09
C GLU A 92 0.20 19.29 22.65
N VAL A 93 -0.73 19.00 23.53
CA VAL A 93 -1.86 18.10 23.28
C VAL A 93 -2.79 18.71 22.25
N THR A 94 -3.02 18.00 21.14
CA THR A 94 -3.92 18.41 20.07
C THR A 94 -5.27 17.68 20.12
N GLU A 95 -5.28 16.44 20.65
CA GLU A 95 -6.50 15.63 20.73
C GLU A 95 -6.44 14.68 21.93
N VAL A 96 -7.52 14.59 22.70
CA VAL A 96 -7.66 13.63 23.81
C VAL A 96 -8.81 12.68 23.52
N GLN A 97 -8.46 11.40 23.34
CA GLN A 97 -9.42 10.31 23.18
C GLN A 97 -9.46 9.40 24.42
N PRO A 98 -10.51 8.58 24.60
CA PRO A 98 -10.56 7.65 25.75
C PRO A 98 -9.35 6.70 25.83
N LYS A 99 -8.81 6.27 24.69
CA LYS A 99 -7.73 5.26 24.62
C LYS A 99 -6.35 5.82 24.26
N PHE A 100 -6.29 7.03 23.73
CA PHE A 100 -5.03 7.64 23.27
C PHE A 100 -5.09 9.19 23.32
N ILE A 101 -3.92 9.79 23.17
CA ILE A 101 -3.70 11.22 23.05
C ILE A 101 -2.92 11.47 21.76
N LYS A 102 -3.25 12.51 20.99
CA LYS A 102 -2.35 13.06 19.98
C LYS A 102 -1.75 14.36 20.49
N ALA A 103 -0.49 14.58 20.18
CA ALA A 103 0.19 15.82 20.56
C ALA A 103 1.19 16.23 19.47
N GLN A 104 1.42 17.51 19.37
CA GLN A 104 2.37 18.12 18.46
C GLN A 104 3.72 18.31 19.17
N LEU A 105 4.80 17.88 18.52
CA LEU A 105 6.16 18.05 19.00
C LEU A 105 6.49 19.55 19.08
N THR A 106 6.91 20.04 20.25
CA THR A 106 7.34 21.42 20.44
C THR A 106 8.84 21.54 20.70
N GLU A 107 9.43 20.58 21.40
CA GLU A 107 10.85 20.60 21.73
C GLU A 107 11.37 19.18 21.98
N VAL A 108 12.60 18.90 21.56
CA VAL A 108 13.32 17.66 21.89
C VAL A 108 14.33 17.95 23.00
N GLU A 109 14.02 17.52 24.24
CA GLU A 109 14.92 17.71 25.41
C GLU A 109 16.11 16.76 25.38
N LYS A 110 15.86 15.48 25.00
CA LYS A 110 16.91 14.48 24.83
C LYS A 110 16.80 13.88 23.44
N ARG A 111 17.82 14.12 22.61
CA ARG A 111 17.84 13.62 21.21
C ARG A 111 18.22 12.14 21.13
N SER A 112 17.61 11.45 20.19
CA SER A 112 18.06 10.13 19.73
C SER A 112 19.39 10.26 18.96
N PRO A 113 20.34 9.30 19.11
CA PRO A 113 21.55 9.27 18.27
C PRO A 113 21.23 9.08 16.78
N HIS A 114 20.05 8.55 16.45
CA HIS A 114 19.60 8.34 15.09
C HIS A 114 18.89 9.55 14.47
N ARG A 115 18.72 10.67 15.21
CA ARG A 115 18.12 11.88 14.63
C ARG A 115 19.09 12.61 13.72
N ILE A 116 18.69 12.77 12.47
CA ILE A 116 19.43 13.51 11.43
C ILE A 116 18.56 14.64 10.85
N GLU A 117 19.18 15.54 10.11
CA GLU A 117 18.45 16.54 9.32
C GLU A 117 17.96 15.91 8.02
N PRO A 118 16.66 16.01 7.68
CA PRO A 118 16.12 15.43 6.45
C PRO A 118 16.61 16.23 5.24
N PRO A 119 17.10 15.56 4.18
CA PRO A 119 17.61 16.26 2.99
C PRO A 119 16.52 16.81 2.07
N CYS A 120 15.28 16.36 2.22
CA CYS A 120 14.16 16.81 1.41
C CYS A 120 13.59 18.14 1.95
N PRO A 121 13.57 19.23 1.15
CA PRO A 121 13.12 20.54 1.63
C PRO A 121 11.62 20.59 1.98
N VAL A 122 10.81 19.66 1.47
CA VAL A 122 9.37 19.55 1.74
C VAL A 122 9.03 18.42 2.71
N PHE A 123 10.05 17.86 3.39
CA PHE A 123 9.79 16.87 4.44
C PHE A 123 8.96 17.48 5.58
N GLY A 124 8.00 16.72 6.09
CA GLY A 124 7.08 17.19 7.12
C GLY A 124 5.84 17.91 6.58
N VAL A 125 5.86 18.33 5.30
CA VAL A 125 4.70 18.92 4.61
C VAL A 125 4.16 17.93 3.56
N CYS A 126 5.04 17.39 2.71
CA CYS A 126 4.68 16.35 1.76
C CYS A 126 4.37 15.03 2.48
N GLY A 127 3.22 14.43 2.19
CA GLY A 127 2.80 13.14 2.78
C GLY A 127 3.56 11.91 2.29
N GLY A 128 4.56 12.07 1.42
CA GLY A 128 5.25 10.95 0.76
C GLY A 128 6.24 10.19 1.65
N CYS A 129 6.87 10.85 2.63
CA CYS A 129 7.89 10.28 3.51
C CYS A 129 7.62 10.66 4.96
N GLN A 130 7.81 9.72 5.89
CA GLN A 130 7.52 9.92 7.31
C GLN A 130 8.77 9.94 8.19
N ILE A 131 9.89 9.34 7.75
CA ILE A 131 11.04 9.06 8.62
C ILE A 131 12.40 9.48 8.04
N GLN A 132 12.46 10.48 7.15
CA GLN A 132 13.74 11.01 6.63
C GLN A 132 14.62 11.66 7.72
N HIS A 133 14.03 12.06 8.84
CA HIS A 133 14.73 12.62 10.01
C HIS A 133 15.39 11.56 10.91
N ILE A 134 15.40 10.30 10.44
CA ILE A 134 16.05 9.16 11.11
C ILE A 134 17.20 8.64 10.24
N SER A 135 18.36 8.36 10.83
CA SER A 135 19.47 7.69 10.13
C SER A 135 18.98 6.37 9.52
N TYR A 136 19.59 5.93 8.41
CA TYR A 136 19.10 4.73 7.72
C TYR A 136 19.16 3.48 8.61
N GLU A 137 20.20 3.35 9.41
CA GLU A 137 20.29 2.29 10.43
C GLU A 137 19.12 2.36 11.43
N GLY A 138 18.79 3.55 11.92
CA GLY A 138 17.65 3.78 12.80
C GLY A 138 16.31 3.45 12.13
N GLN A 139 16.16 3.71 10.83
CA GLN A 139 14.98 3.32 10.06
C GLN A 139 14.83 1.80 9.99
N LEU A 140 15.91 1.07 9.72
CA LEU A 140 15.91 -0.40 9.65
C LEU A 140 15.55 -1.02 11.02
N GLN A 141 16.10 -0.47 12.10
CA GLN A 141 15.76 -0.89 13.46
C GLN A 141 14.28 -0.64 13.75
N ALA A 142 13.77 0.56 13.48
CA ALA A 142 12.39 0.92 13.71
C ALA A 142 11.40 0.04 12.93
N LYS A 143 11.69 -0.27 11.67
CA LYS A 143 10.87 -1.16 10.84
C LYS A 143 10.87 -2.60 11.37
N THR A 144 12.01 -3.06 11.86
CA THR A 144 12.12 -4.37 12.53
C THR A 144 11.24 -4.42 13.78
N ASP A 145 11.26 -3.35 14.58
CA ASP A 145 10.45 -3.25 15.80
C ASP A 145 8.96 -3.15 15.52
N ILE A 146 8.56 -2.44 14.43
CA ILE A 146 7.16 -2.39 13.97
C ILE A 146 6.63 -3.80 13.65
N VAL A 147 7.42 -4.63 12.97
CA VAL A 147 7.02 -6.02 12.68
C VAL A 147 6.92 -6.82 13.96
N ARG A 148 7.93 -6.76 14.85
CA ARG A 148 7.94 -7.47 16.14
C ARG A 148 6.73 -7.11 17.00
N GLU A 149 6.46 -5.82 17.14
CA GLU A 149 5.32 -5.29 17.91
C GLU A 149 3.96 -5.74 17.33
N ALA A 150 3.83 -5.79 16.00
CA ALA A 150 2.61 -6.26 15.37
C ALA A 150 2.32 -7.73 15.71
N PHE A 151 3.32 -8.59 15.62
CA PHE A 151 3.17 -10.01 15.96
C PHE A 151 2.91 -10.23 17.45
N ASN A 152 3.61 -9.52 18.34
CA ASN A 152 3.34 -9.56 19.77
C ASN A 152 1.89 -9.15 20.06
N ARG A 153 1.46 -8.01 19.55
CA ARG A 153 0.16 -7.42 19.85
C ARG A 153 -1.02 -8.18 19.27
N TYR A 154 -0.92 -8.65 18.02
CA TYR A 154 -2.06 -9.19 17.28
C TYR A 154 -2.05 -10.71 17.15
N ALA A 155 -0.87 -11.34 17.18
CA ALA A 155 -0.72 -12.78 17.13
C ALA A 155 -0.40 -13.40 18.50
N GLY A 156 0.02 -12.59 19.49
CA GLY A 156 0.45 -13.09 20.80
C GLY A 156 1.79 -13.83 20.74
N ILE A 157 2.66 -13.47 19.78
CA ILE A 157 3.97 -14.10 19.59
C ILE A 157 5.07 -13.18 20.12
N ASP A 158 5.59 -13.49 21.30
CA ASP A 158 6.65 -12.70 21.94
C ASP A 158 8.05 -13.03 21.36
N GLN A 159 8.27 -14.28 20.96
CA GLN A 159 9.55 -14.75 20.41
C GLN A 159 9.41 -15.07 18.91
N LEU A 160 9.19 -14.04 18.11
CA LEU A 160 9.14 -14.17 16.66
C LEU A 160 10.53 -14.51 16.12
N LYS A 161 10.64 -15.58 15.32
CA LYS A 161 11.85 -15.88 14.53
C LYS A 161 11.98 -14.88 13.39
N LEU A 162 12.46 -13.69 13.72
CA LEU A 162 12.62 -12.58 12.78
C LEU A 162 14.04 -12.59 12.24
N LYS A 163 14.17 -12.69 10.92
CA LYS A 163 15.47 -12.57 10.24
C LYS A 163 15.91 -11.10 10.22
N PRO A 164 17.20 -10.80 10.07
CA PRO A 164 17.67 -9.43 9.88
C PRO A 164 16.98 -8.76 8.69
N ILE A 165 16.57 -7.50 8.86
CA ILE A 165 15.90 -6.76 7.79
C ILE A 165 16.82 -6.57 6.58
N LEU A 166 16.27 -6.77 5.38
CA LEU A 166 16.99 -6.53 4.13
C LEU A 166 16.87 -5.04 3.74
N GLY A 167 17.94 -4.29 3.98
CA GLY A 167 18.05 -2.87 3.62
C GLY A 167 18.67 -2.64 2.25
N MET A 168 18.85 -1.35 1.89
CA MET A 168 19.53 -0.89 0.68
C MET A 168 20.88 -0.29 1.02
N ASP A 169 21.86 -0.43 0.13
CA ASP A 169 23.16 0.26 0.27
C ASP A 169 23.01 1.76 -0.03
N HIS A 170 22.16 2.11 -1.00
CA HIS A 170 21.84 3.48 -1.39
C HIS A 170 20.32 3.72 -1.28
N PRO A 171 19.78 4.18 -0.13
CA PRO A 171 18.35 4.27 0.12
C PRO A 171 17.69 5.52 -0.50
N TRP A 172 18.16 5.97 -1.65
CA TRP A 172 17.70 7.12 -2.40
C TRP A 172 17.57 6.80 -3.88
N GLY A 173 16.79 7.58 -4.62
CA GLY A 173 16.63 7.43 -6.06
C GLY A 173 16.05 6.07 -6.52
N TYR A 174 15.48 5.31 -5.62
CA TYR A 174 15.05 3.93 -5.87
C TYR A 174 13.68 3.82 -6.58
N ARG A 175 12.84 4.86 -6.48
CA ARG A 175 11.46 4.80 -6.93
C ARG A 175 11.37 5.01 -8.44
N ASN A 176 10.91 3.99 -9.15
CA ASN A 176 10.84 3.96 -10.61
C ASN A 176 9.60 4.60 -11.22
N LYS A 177 8.66 5.10 -10.40
CA LYS A 177 7.41 5.69 -10.88
C LYS A 177 6.97 6.87 -10.02
N ALA A 178 6.67 8.00 -10.69
CA ALA A 178 5.95 9.12 -10.12
C ALA A 178 4.48 9.10 -10.54
N GLN A 179 3.59 9.52 -9.64
CA GLN A 179 2.16 9.76 -9.90
C GLN A 179 1.79 11.06 -9.18
N LEU A 180 1.90 12.17 -9.89
CA LEU A 180 1.78 13.51 -9.31
C LEU A 180 0.51 14.21 -9.79
N GLN A 181 -0.25 14.72 -8.83
CA GLN A 181 -1.39 15.58 -9.11
C GLN A 181 -0.88 16.91 -9.66
N VAL A 182 -1.63 17.51 -10.59
CA VAL A 182 -1.27 18.81 -11.17
C VAL A 182 -2.36 19.85 -10.95
N GLU A 183 -1.94 21.07 -10.71
CA GLU A 183 -2.80 22.25 -10.69
C GLU A 183 -2.02 23.49 -11.16
N ARG A 184 -2.72 24.58 -11.50
CA ARG A 184 -2.08 25.87 -11.75
C ARG A 184 -2.16 26.73 -10.51
N ARG A 185 -1.01 27.22 -10.06
CA ARG A 185 -0.90 28.10 -8.90
C ARG A 185 -0.04 29.31 -9.29
N ASN A 186 -0.57 30.52 -9.09
CA ASN A 186 0.11 31.79 -9.44
C ASN A 186 0.57 31.86 -10.93
N GLY A 187 -0.14 31.19 -11.83
CA GLY A 187 0.20 31.16 -13.26
C GLY A 187 1.09 29.99 -13.68
N GLU A 188 1.75 29.29 -12.77
CA GLU A 188 2.67 28.17 -13.02
C GLU A 188 2.02 26.82 -12.74
N ILE A 189 2.41 25.79 -13.50
CA ILE A 189 1.99 24.41 -13.24
C ILE A 189 2.85 23.83 -12.12
N ILE A 190 2.18 23.43 -11.05
CA ILE A 190 2.78 22.62 -9.98
C ILE A 190 2.39 21.16 -10.13
N ALA A 191 3.30 20.26 -9.78
CA ALA A 191 3.04 18.82 -9.76
C ALA A 191 3.54 18.21 -8.45
N GLY A 192 2.68 17.45 -7.75
CA GLY A 192 3.08 16.92 -6.47
C GLY A 192 2.12 15.95 -5.82
N LEU A 193 2.39 15.69 -4.57
CA LEU A 193 1.53 14.90 -3.69
C LEU A 193 0.71 15.83 -2.80
N TYR A 194 -0.36 15.28 -2.26
CA TYR A 194 -1.12 16.02 -1.25
C TYR A 194 -0.31 16.16 0.05
N GLU A 195 -0.43 17.30 0.67
CA GLU A 195 -0.06 17.52 2.06
C GLU A 195 -0.81 16.51 2.95
N ALA A 196 -0.19 16.09 4.04
CA ALA A 196 -0.80 15.15 4.97
C ALA A 196 -2.15 15.70 5.48
N ASP A 197 -3.18 14.87 5.49
CA ASP A 197 -4.55 15.19 5.93
C ASP A 197 -5.20 16.38 5.19
N SER A 198 -4.72 16.72 3.98
CA SER A 198 -5.15 17.85 3.19
C SER A 198 -5.38 17.45 1.71
N HIS A 199 -6.02 18.34 0.96
CA HIS A 199 -6.13 18.27 -0.50
C HIS A 199 -5.27 19.34 -1.22
N SER A 200 -4.42 20.04 -0.49
CA SER A 200 -3.44 20.96 -1.05
C SER A 200 -2.28 20.19 -1.67
N ILE A 201 -1.89 20.54 -2.89
CA ILE A 201 -0.76 19.91 -3.57
C ILE A 201 0.53 20.58 -3.07
N VAL A 202 1.46 19.78 -2.59
CA VAL A 202 2.84 20.22 -2.32
C VAL A 202 3.63 20.05 -3.61
N ASP A 203 4.15 21.13 -4.18
CA ASP A 203 4.96 21.05 -5.39
C ASP A 203 6.26 20.28 -5.13
N ILE A 204 6.60 19.38 -6.04
CA ILE A 204 7.76 18.50 -5.92
C ILE A 204 8.61 18.67 -7.18
N SER A 205 9.51 19.62 -7.16
CA SER A 205 10.45 19.86 -8.26
C SER A 205 11.63 18.86 -8.32
N GLY A 206 11.84 18.11 -7.24
CA GLY A 206 12.88 17.09 -7.19
C GLY A 206 12.73 16.22 -5.96
N CYS A 207 12.22 15.01 -6.13
CA CYS A 207 12.00 14.08 -5.04
C CYS A 207 13.24 13.18 -4.83
N PRO A 208 13.90 13.24 -3.67
CA PRO A 208 15.15 12.47 -3.44
C PRO A 208 14.96 10.95 -3.52
N ILE A 209 13.76 10.42 -3.28
CA ILE A 209 13.49 8.98 -3.37
C ILE A 209 13.12 8.53 -4.79
N GLN A 210 12.69 9.45 -5.68
CA GLN A 210 12.43 9.12 -7.08
C GLN A 210 13.73 9.05 -7.87
N HIS A 211 13.75 8.16 -8.87
CA HIS A 211 14.88 8.08 -9.80
C HIS A 211 15.08 9.43 -10.50
N PRO A 212 16.34 9.93 -10.70
CA PRO A 212 16.60 11.23 -11.31
C PRO A 212 15.90 11.43 -12.65
N LYS A 213 15.90 10.42 -13.53
CA LYS A 213 15.19 10.46 -14.82
C LYS A 213 13.69 10.62 -14.70
N VAL A 214 13.08 10.10 -13.63
CA VAL A 214 11.65 10.30 -13.35
C VAL A 214 11.38 11.75 -12.99
N ASN A 215 12.21 12.36 -12.12
CA ASN A 215 12.11 13.76 -11.76
C ASN A 215 12.27 14.66 -12.99
N GLU A 216 13.31 14.42 -13.78
CA GLU A 216 13.60 15.17 -15.00
C GLU A 216 12.45 15.09 -16.01
N ALA A 217 11.92 13.89 -16.26
CA ALA A 217 10.81 13.71 -17.18
C ALA A 217 9.52 14.41 -16.70
N VAL A 218 9.24 14.41 -15.38
CA VAL A 218 8.11 15.15 -14.81
C VAL A 218 8.25 16.65 -15.10
N GLU A 219 9.43 17.25 -14.88
CA GLU A 219 9.64 18.69 -15.14
C GLU A 219 9.51 19.02 -16.63
N LYS A 220 10.02 18.16 -17.52
CA LYS A 220 9.83 18.32 -18.97
C LYS A 220 8.37 18.23 -19.37
N VAL A 221 7.59 17.31 -18.79
CA VAL A 221 6.14 17.24 -19.02
C VAL A 221 5.45 18.51 -18.54
N LYS A 222 5.76 19.02 -17.35
CA LYS A 222 5.22 20.30 -16.83
C LYS A 222 5.50 21.44 -17.80
N SER A 223 6.75 21.60 -18.23
CA SER A 223 7.16 22.67 -19.17
C SER A 223 6.40 22.60 -20.49
N VAL A 224 6.23 21.41 -21.06
CA VAL A 224 5.50 21.22 -22.32
C VAL A 224 4.00 21.53 -22.17
N LEU A 225 3.38 21.08 -21.05
CA LEU A 225 1.98 21.41 -20.74
C LEU A 225 1.78 22.93 -20.61
N GLU A 226 2.74 23.63 -20.04
CA GLU A 226 2.72 25.08 -19.85
C GLU A 226 2.90 25.83 -21.16
N GLU A 227 3.92 25.51 -21.96
CA GLU A 227 4.20 26.10 -23.28
C GLU A 227 3.00 25.98 -24.21
N LEU A 228 2.35 24.81 -24.21
CA LEU A 228 1.19 24.55 -25.04
C LEU A 228 -0.14 25.04 -24.45
N ARG A 229 -0.11 25.57 -23.22
CA ARG A 229 -1.30 25.97 -22.46
C ARG A 229 -2.36 24.87 -22.41
N ILE A 230 -1.92 23.62 -22.19
CA ILE A 230 -2.84 22.48 -22.03
C ILE A 230 -3.71 22.70 -20.79
N PRO A 231 -5.04 22.57 -20.91
CA PRO A 231 -5.93 22.74 -19.76
C PRO A 231 -5.64 21.72 -18.66
N LEU A 232 -5.73 22.17 -17.41
CA LEU A 232 -5.67 21.28 -16.24
C LEU A 232 -7.08 21.06 -15.68
N ALA A 233 -7.32 19.91 -15.09
CA ALA A 233 -8.57 19.62 -14.41
C ALA A 233 -8.73 20.57 -13.21
N LYS A 234 -9.96 21.07 -12.97
CA LYS A 234 -10.33 22.09 -11.98
C LYS A 234 -9.98 23.52 -12.36
N GLU A 235 -9.29 23.78 -13.46
CA GLU A 235 -9.03 25.13 -13.94
C GLU A 235 -10.34 25.77 -14.39
N ASN A 236 -10.64 26.98 -13.89
CA ASN A 236 -11.89 27.72 -14.19
C ASN A 236 -13.18 26.92 -13.98
N GLY A 237 -13.21 25.96 -13.04
CA GLY A 237 -14.37 25.10 -12.84
C GLY A 237 -14.55 24.00 -13.89
N SER A 238 -13.63 23.90 -14.87
CA SER A 238 -13.64 22.84 -15.89
C SER A 238 -13.42 21.47 -15.27
N LYS A 239 -14.10 20.47 -15.83
CA LYS A 239 -13.82 19.06 -15.54
C LYS A 239 -12.80 18.49 -16.53
N ASP A 240 -12.46 19.24 -17.57
CA ASP A 240 -11.61 18.84 -18.68
C ASP A 240 -10.14 19.14 -18.38
N GLY A 241 -9.24 18.41 -19.01
CA GLY A 241 -7.81 18.62 -18.91
C GLY A 241 -7.04 17.55 -18.10
N VAL A 242 -5.75 17.80 -17.97
CA VAL A 242 -4.83 16.90 -17.26
C VAL A 242 -5.03 17.03 -15.76
N ARG A 243 -5.13 15.89 -15.09
CA ARG A 243 -5.31 15.78 -13.63
C ARG A 243 -4.07 15.26 -12.94
N THR A 244 -3.39 14.30 -13.58
CA THR A 244 -2.24 13.61 -12.99
C THR A 244 -1.22 13.33 -14.08
N ILE A 245 0.04 13.60 -13.78
CA ILE A 245 1.18 13.16 -14.57
C ILE A 245 1.68 11.85 -13.95
N VAL A 246 1.79 10.82 -14.77
CA VAL A 246 2.43 9.56 -14.38
C VAL A 246 3.64 9.34 -15.26
N VAL A 247 4.81 9.19 -14.64
CA VAL A 247 6.06 8.84 -15.33
C VAL A 247 6.58 7.56 -14.73
N ARG A 248 6.92 6.61 -15.58
CA ARG A 248 7.59 5.36 -15.19
C ARG A 248 8.93 5.25 -15.91
N HIS A 249 9.94 4.80 -15.20
CA HIS A 249 11.29 4.52 -15.71
C HIS A 249 11.62 3.05 -15.53
N GLY A 250 12.13 2.41 -16.57
CA GLY A 250 12.71 1.08 -16.53
C GLY A 250 14.18 1.15 -16.13
N PHE A 251 14.53 0.57 -14.99
CA PHE A 251 15.88 0.65 -14.44
C PHE A 251 16.94 -0.04 -15.32
N GLN A 252 16.57 -1.16 -15.95
CA GLN A 252 17.47 -1.91 -16.81
C GLN A 252 17.32 -1.52 -18.28
N SER A 253 16.10 -1.26 -18.73
CA SER A 253 15.83 -0.88 -20.13
C SER A 253 16.16 0.58 -20.43
N ASP A 254 16.27 1.39 -19.41
CA ASP A 254 16.42 2.85 -19.48
C ASP A 254 15.27 3.57 -20.22
N GLN A 255 14.17 2.88 -20.44
CA GLN A 255 12.97 3.43 -21.09
C GLN A 255 12.15 4.29 -20.14
N LEU A 256 11.49 5.31 -20.70
CA LEU A 256 10.51 6.14 -19.99
C LEU A 256 9.13 5.99 -20.63
N GLN A 257 8.10 5.92 -19.81
CA GLN A 257 6.70 5.94 -20.23
C GLN A 257 5.98 7.10 -19.53
N VAL A 258 5.33 7.95 -20.30
CA VAL A 258 4.51 9.06 -19.82
C VAL A 258 3.03 8.71 -19.99
N THR A 259 2.25 8.85 -18.92
CA THR A 259 0.80 8.73 -18.98
C THR A 259 0.16 9.98 -18.39
N LEU A 260 -0.66 10.67 -19.16
CA LEU A 260 -1.46 11.80 -18.69
C LEU A 260 -2.86 11.31 -18.35
N VAL A 261 -3.25 11.47 -17.10
CA VAL A 261 -4.61 11.15 -16.66
C VAL A 261 -5.51 12.35 -16.89
N CYS A 262 -6.53 12.17 -17.70
CA CYS A 262 -7.42 13.22 -18.17
C CYS A 262 -8.89 12.81 -17.98
N ALA A 263 -9.80 13.79 -18.01
CA ALA A 263 -11.23 13.49 -18.02
C ALA A 263 -11.68 13.01 -19.42
N ASN A 264 -11.05 13.50 -20.49
CA ASN A 264 -11.38 13.26 -21.89
C ASN A 264 -10.38 12.35 -22.59
N SER A 265 -10.79 11.81 -23.74
CA SER A 265 -9.99 10.88 -24.55
C SER A 265 -9.02 11.58 -25.53
N SER A 266 -8.98 12.89 -25.54
CA SER A 266 -8.08 13.71 -26.36
C SER A 266 -7.74 15.01 -25.62
N LEU A 267 -6.60 15.60 -25.99
CA LEU A 267 -6.15 16.89 -25.49
C LEU A 267 -6.03 17.89 -26.67
N PRO A 268 -6.26 19.18 -26.43
CA PRO A 268 -5.97 20.19 -27.45
C PRO A 268 -4.47 20.18 -27.77
N ARG A 269 -4.12 20.48 -29.03
CA ARG A 269 -2.72 20.49 -29.51
C ARG A 269 -1.95 19.16 -29.23
N GLN A 270 -2.63 18.01 -29.29
CA GLN A 270 -2.07 16.70 -28.96
C GLN A 270 -0.83 16.37 -29.82
N ASP A 271 -0.81 16.71 -31.10
CA ASP A 271 0.32 16.44 -31.99
C ASP A 271 1.56 17.29 -31.60
N ASP A 272 1.36 18.55 -31.21
CA ASP A 272 2.45 19.38 -30.66
C ASP A 272 2.96 18.82 -29.33
N LEU A 273 2.05 18.39 -28.44
CA LEU A 273 2.41 17.75 -27.17
C LEU A 273 3.29 16.52 -27.42
N ILE A 274 2.89 15.64 -28.32
CA ILE A 274 3.68 14.46 -28.68
C ILE A 274 5.05 14.87 -29.23
N ARG A 275 5.08 15.81 -30.17
CA ARG A 275 6.32 16.27 -30.79
C ARG A 275 7.30 16.84 -29.75
N LEU A 276 6.84 17.73 -28.86
CA LEU A 276 7.68 18.36 -27.86
C LEU A 276 8.17 17.38 -26.79
N LEU A 277 7.32 16.49 -26.30
CA LEU A 277 7.74 15.46 -25.34
C LEU A 277 8.81 14.52 -25.92
N ARG A 278 8.68 14.14 -27.20
CA ARG A 278 9.67 13.32 -27.90
C ARG A 278 11.02 14.00 -28.05
N LEU A 279 11.01 15.31 -28.23
CA LEU A 279 12.25 16.10 -28.39
C LEU A 279 12.92 16.37 -27.06
N SER A 280 12.16 16.41 -25.98
CA SER A 280 12.67 16.81 -24.66
C SER A 280 13.01 15.65 -23.72
N ILE A 281 12.40 14.47 -23.91
CA ILE A 281 12.58 13.32 -23.00
C ILE A 281 13.36 12.21 -23.70
N ASP A 282 14.61 12.04 -23.31
CA ASP A 282 15.45 10.94 -23.81
C ASP A 282 14.95 9.60 -23.28
N GLY A 283 14.99 8.56 -24.12
CA GLY A 283 14.53 7.22 -23.74
C GLY A 283 13.00 7.08 -23.65
N LEU A 284 12.23 8.08 -24.14
CA LEU A 284 10.77 8.00 -24.15
C LEU A 284 10.29 6.89 -25.09
N ALA A 285 9.68 5.84 -24.52
CA ALA A 285 9.16 4.68 -25.26
C ALA A 285 7.70 4.84 -25.69
N GLY A 286 6.90 5.52 -24.87
CA GLY A 286 5.48 5.70 -25.18
C GLY A 286 4.81 6.83 -24.39
N ILE A 287 3.75 7.39 -25.00
CA ILE A 287 2.88 8.40 -24.39
C ILE A 287 1.44 7.86 -24.43
N ALA A 288 0.77 7.87 -23.30
CA ALA A 288 -0.61 7.43 -23.18
C ALA A 288 -1.50 8.48 -22.52
N LEU A 289 -2.77 8.50 -22.90
CA LEU A 289 -3.85 9.15 -22.16
C LEU A 289 -4.65 8.11 -21.41
N ASN A 290 -4.82 8.29 -20.10
CA ASN A 290 -5.75 7.49 -19.33
C ASN A 290 -6.99 8.32 -19.00
N VAL A 291 -8.15 7.80 -19.41
CA VAL A 291 -9.43 8.51 -19.30
C VAL A 291 -10.06 8.18 -17.94
N ASN A 292 -10.05 9.14 -17.03
CA ASN A 292 -10.70 9.04 -15.74
C ASN A 292 -11.65 10.22 -15.48
N PRO A 293 -12.92 10.15 -15.91
CA PRO A 293 -13.89 11.22 -15.67
C PRO A 293 -14.41 11.24 -14.22
N LYS A 294 -14.16 10.17 -13.44
CA LYS A 294 -14.69 10.01 -12.09
C LYS A 294 -13.86 10.81 -11.07
N ARG A 295 -14.53 11.42 -10.09
CA ARG A 295 -13.88 12.02 -8.91
C ARG A 295 -13.76 10.97 -7.81
N THR A 296 -12.79 10.07 -7.93
CA THR A 296 -12.49 9.02 -6.96
C THR A 296 -11.04 9.13 -6.49
N SER A 297 -10.68 8.41 -5.44
CA SER A 297 -9.28 8.27 -5.00
C SER A 297 -8.42 7.45 -5.98
N LEU A 298 -9.04 6.75 -6.95
CA LEU A 298 -8.33 6.02 -7.98
C LEU A 298 -7.73 6.99 -9.00
N ILE A 299 -6.44 6.88 -9.24
CA ILE A 299 -5.71 7.71 -10.21
C ILE A 299 -6.14 7.34 -11.62
N PHE A 300 -6.07 6.06 -11.98
CA PHE A 300 -6.42 5.58 -13.31
C PHE A 300 -7.91 5.30 -13.46
N GLY A 301 -8.45 5.68 -14.61
CA GLY A 301 -9.72 5.18 -15.12
C GLY A 301 -9.56 3.87 -15.88
N ASP A 302 -10.70 3.38 -16.40
CA ASP A 302 -10.75 2.04 -17.02
C ASP A 302 -10.21 2.01 -18.46
N ARG A 303 -10.05 3.17 -19.13
CA ARG A 303 -9.64 3.26 -20.53
C ARG A 303 -8.29 3.97 -20.64
N THR A 304 -7.33 3.31 -21.30
CA THR A 304 -6.03 3.89 -21.68
C THR A 304 -5.89 3.88 -23.20
N ILE A 305 -5.35 4.97 -23.75
CA ILE A 305 -5.15 5.19 -25.17
C ILE A 305 -3.70 5.55 -25.39
N THR A 306 -2.94 4.73 -26.08
CA THR A 306 -1.60 5.09 -26.54
C THR A 306 -1.73 6.12 -27.67
N ILE A 307 -1.16 7.31 -27.46
CA ILE A 307 -1.20 8.39 -28.43
C ILE A 307 0.09 8.49 -29.23
N TRP A 308 1.17 7.86 -28.74
CA TRP A 308 2.44 7.72 -29.45
C TRP A 308 3.30 6.62 -28.85
N GLY A 309 4.11 5.97 -29.69
CA GLY A 309 5.11 4.97 -29.31
C GLY A 309 4.50 3.61 -28.96
N ALA A 310 5.17 2.89 -28.05
CA ALA A 310 4.73 1.58 -27.61
C ALA A 310 3.58 1.69 -26.58
N ASP A 311 2.67 0.72 -26.59
CA ASP A 311 1.57 0.59 -25.61
C ASP A 311 2.06 0.09 -24.24
N SER A 312 3.30 -0.42 -24.19
CA SER A 312 3.96 -0.94 -22.99
C SER A 312 5.43 -0.58 -23.01
N MET A 313 6.03 -0.39 -21.85
CA MET A 313 7.48 -0.25 -21.72
C MET A 313 8.10 -1.59 -21.29
N GLN A 314 9.37 -1.76 -21.62
CA GLN A 314 10.14 -2.92 -21.19
C GLN A 314 10.84 -2.65 -19.86
N GLU A 315 10.92 -3.66 -19.02
CA GLU A 315 11.70 -3.67 -17.79
C GLU A 315 12.27 -5.05 -17.56
N SER A 316 13.42 -5.14 -16.92
CA SER A 316 14.00 -6.42 -16.52
C SER A 316 14.16 -6.49 -15.01
N LEU A 317 13.95 -7.67 -14.47
CA LEU A 317 14.18 -7.98 -13.07
C LEU A 317 15.02 -9.25 -12.99
N SER A 318 16.33 -9.08 -12.76
CA SER A 318 17.32 -10.16 -12.94
C SER A 318 17.29 -10.69 -14.40
N ASP A 319 17.01 -11.97 -14.59
CA ASP A 319 16.91 -12.66 -15.89
C ASP A 319 15.52 -12.61 -16.51
N LEU A 320 14.54 -12.01 -15.83
CA LEU A 320 13.16 -11.89 -16.32
C LEU A 320 12.92 -10.57 -17.01
N GLU A 321 12.30 -10.64 -18.19
CA GLU A 321 11.85 -9.47 -18.94
C GLU A 321 10.34 -9.27 -18.79
N PHE A 322 9.94 -8.03 -18.59
CA PHE A 322 8.54 -7.62 -18.42
C PHE A 322 8.14 -6.58 -19.43
N SER A 323 6.96 -6.75 -19.98
CA SER A 323 6.22 -5.73 -20.73
C SER A 323 5.16 -5.15 -19.81
N LEU A 324 5.25 -3.84 -19.57
CA LEU A 324 4.43 -3.16 -18.57
C LEU A 324 3.52 -2.14 -19.26
N SER A 325 2.23 -2.41 -19.29
CA SER A 325 1.23 -1.45 -19.72
C SER A 325 1.14 -0.25 -18.74
N PRO A 326 0.59 0.91 -19.13
CA PRO A 326 0.54 2.10 -18.28
C PRO A 326 -0.12 1.87 -16.90
N ARG A 327 -1.14 1.02 -16.84
CA ARG A 327 -1.87 0.67 -15.61
C ARG A 327 -1.26 -0.49 -14.84
N ALA A 328 -0.36 -1.25 -15.45
CA ALA A 328 0.26 -2.40 -14.81
C ALA A 328 0.88 -2.04 -13.46
N PHE A 329 0.59 -2.86 -12.46
CA PHE A 329 1.33 -2.80 -11.21
C PHE A 329 2.70 -3.45 -11.41
N PHE A 330 3.72 -2.79 -10.97
CA PHE A 330 5.08 -3.31 -10.86
C PHE A 330 5.72 -2.68 -9.64
N GLN A 331 6.53 -3.42 -8.93
CA GLN A 331 7.16 -2.96 -7.69
C GLN A 331 7.99 -1.68 -7.94
N LEU A 332 7.87 -0.73 -7.02
CA LEU A 332 8.44 0.62 -7.19
C LEU A 332 9.94 0.71 -6.91
N ASN A 333 10.51 -0.34 -6.35
CA ASN A 333 11.92 -0.47 -6.00
C ASN A 333 12.48 -1.79 -6.55
N PRO A 334 12.95 -1.82 -7.80
CA PRO A 334 13.42 -3.05 -8.44
C PRO A 334 14.55 -3.76 -7.67
N GLN A 335 15.46 -3.02 -7.07
CA GLN A 335 16.59 -3.58 -6.31
C GLN A 335 16.12 -4.38 -5.08
N GLN A 336 15.19 -3.83 -4.32
CA GLN A 336 14.63 -4.53 -3.16
C GLN A 336 13.64 -5.62 -3.55
N THR A 337 13.01 -5.49 -4.72
CA THR A 337 12.12 -6.53 -5.27
C THR A 337 12.88 -7.83 -5.49
N VAL A 338 14.10 -7.78 -6.02
CA VAL A 338 14.96 -8.97 -6.16
C VAL A 338 15.19 -9.64 -4.80
N LYS A 339 15.55 -8.87 -3.76
CA LYS A 339 15.77 -9.41 -2.40
C LYS A 339 14.49 -10.00 -1.80
N LEU A 340 13.34 -9.37 -2.05
CA LEU A 340 12.05 -9.87 -1.61
C LEU A 340 11.72 -11.20 -2.31
N TYR A 341 11.87 -11.26 -3.63
CA TYR A 341 11.55 -12.47 -4.41
C TYR A 341 12.52 -13.63 -4.14
N GLU A 342 13.80 -13.34 -3.86
CA GLU A 342 14.73 -14.35 -3.34
C GLU A 342 14.27 -14.90 -1.99
N SER A 343 13.72 -14.06 -1.12
CA SER A 343 13.14 -14.51 0.15
C SER A 343 11.90 -15.37 -0.06
N VAL A 344 11.06 -15.04 -1.05
CA VAL A 344 9.89 -15.83 -1.46
C VAL A 344 10.35 -17.19 -2.03
N ARG A 345 11.35 -17.22 -2.91
CA ARG A 345 11.92 -18.45 -3.47
C ARG A 345 12.46 -19.37 -2.39
N ALA A 346 13.22 -18.80 -1.44
CA ALA A 346 13.74 -19.56 -0.29
C ALA A 346 12.60 -20.09 0.60
N ALA A 347 11.53 -19.32 0.79
CA ALA A 347 10.35 -19.78 1.54
C ALA A 347 9.58 -20.87 0.80
N ALA A 348 9.40 -20.75 -0.50
CA ALA A 348 8.71 -21.73 -1.32
C ALA A 348 9.44 -23.09 -1.33
N GLY A 349 10.79 -23.11 -1.30
CA GLY A 349 11.61 -24.33 -1.18
C GLY A 349 11.32 -25.36 -2.27
N LEU A 350 11.22 -24.90 -3.51
CA LEU A 350 10.82 -25.70 -4.67
C LEU A 350 11.92 -26.64 -5.15
N THR A 351 11.51 -27.82 -5.65
CA THR A 351 12.40 -28.89 -6.17
C THR A 351 12.11 -29.26 -7.62
N GLY A 352 11.19 -28.54 -8.28
CA GLY A 352 10.72 -28.82 -9.64
C GLY A 352 9.52 -29.76 -9.72
N ARG A 353 8.96 -30.20 -8.58
CA ARG A 353 7.83 -31.14 -8.52
C ARG A 353 6.54 -30.51 -8.03
N GLU A 354 6.63 -29.32 -7.48
CA GLU A 354 5.54 -28.64 -6.77
C GLU A 354 4.59 -27.93 -7.73
N THR A 355 3.30 -28.00 -7.41
CA THR A 355 2.27 -27.12 -7.96
C THR A 355 2.15 -25.91 -7.04
N VAL A 356 2.40 -24.72 -7.59
CA VAL A 356 2.40 -23.42 -6.91
C VAL A 356 1.17 -22.64 -7.30
N ILE A 357 0.49 -22.03 -6.33
CA ILE A 357 -0.52 -20.98 -6.55
C ILE A 357 0.12 -19.63 -6.20
N ASP A 358 0.06 -18.68 -7.12
CA ASP A 358 0.43 -17.27 -6.92
C ASP A 358 -0.87 -16.47 -6.83
N ALA A 359 -1.33 -16.24 -5.61
CA ALA A 359 -2.55 -15.48 -5.34
C ALA A 359 -2.26 -13.98 -5.30
N TYR A 360 -3.11 -13.19 -5.97
CA TYR A 360 -2.92 -11.74 -6.18
C TYR A 360 -1.70 -11.44 -7.06
N CYS A 361 -1.54 -12.19 -8.16
CA CYS A 361 -0.29 -12.26 -8.90
C CYS A 361 0.08 -11.01 -9.72
N GLY A 362 -0.84 -10.04 -9.89
CA GLY A 362 -0.60 -8.86 -10.71
C GLY A 362 -0.17 -9.22 -12.13
N THR A 363 0.96 -8.68 -12.59
CA THR A 363 1.57 -8.99 -13.90
C THR A 363 2.38 -10.30 -13.90
N GLY A 364 2.19 -11.15 -12.89
CA GLY A 364 2.80 -12.48 -12.80
C GLY A 364 4.22 -12.50 -12.25
N THR A 365 4.69 -11.44 -11.63
CA THR A 365 6.10 -11.27 -11.28
C THR A 365 6.63 -12.34 -10.32
N ILE A 366 5.90 -12.67 -9.25
CA ILE A 366 6.29 -13.72 -8.29
C ILE A 366 6.16 -15.09 -8.94
N GLY A 367 5.04 -15.37 -9.62
CA GLY A 367 4.82 -16.64 -10.28
C GLY A 367 5.89 -16.96 -11.32
N LEU A 368 6.27 -15.98 -12.14
CA LEU A 368 7.33 -16.12 -13.16
C LEU A 368 8.72 -16.30 -12.53
N TRP A 369 8.98 -15.65 -11.39
CA TRP A 369 10.21 -15.84 -10.61
C TRP A 369 10.35 -17.27 -10.09
N LEU A 370 9.25 -17.88 -9.70
CA LEU A 370 9.21 -19.24 -9.15
C LEU A 370 9.13 -20.33 -10.22
N ALA A 371 8.61 -20.01 -11.41
CA ALA A 371 8.34 -20.98 -12.49
C ALA A 371 9.53 -21.89 -12.86
N PRO A 372 10.79 -21.41 -12.94
CA PRO A 372 11.94 -22.29 -13.25
C PRO A 372 12.15 -23.42 -12.26
N HIS A 373 11.63 -23.27 -11.05
CA HIS A 373 11.84 -24.21 -9.94
C HIS A 373 10.58 -25.00 -9.57
N ALA A 374 9.48 -24.80 -10.30
CA ALA A 374 8.19 -25.43 -10.05
C ALA A 374 7.80 -26.39 -11.19
N LYS A 375 6.98 -27.40 -10.89
CA LYS A 375 6.30 -28.20 -11.91
C LYS A 375 5.28 -27.36 -12.67
N GLU A 376 4.47 -26.62 -11.93
CA GLU A 376 3.38 -25.80 -12.46
C GLU A 376 3.17 -24.59 -11.56
N VAL A 377 2.88 -23.44 -12.18
CA VAL A 377 2.46 -22.20 -11.48
C VAL A 377 1.10 -21.76 -12.01
N ARG A 378 0.16 -21.46 -11.12
CA ARG A 378 -1.13 -20.84 -11.46
C ARG A 378 -1.30 -19.53 -10.73
N GLY A 379 -1.29 -18.43 -11.48
CA GLY A 379 -1.56 -17.08 -10.97
C GLY A 379 -3.05 -16.75 -10.99
N ILE A 380 -3.50 -15.98 -9.98
CA ILE A 380 -4.86 -15.45 -9.87
C ILE A 380 -4.79 -13.94 -9.70
N GLU A 381 -5.54 -13.21 -10.54
CA GLU A 381 -5.60 -11.75 -10.50
C GLU A 381 -6.99 -11.25 -10.93
N THR A 382 -7.45 -10.16 -10.34
CA THR A 382 -8.78 -9.56 -10.59
C THR A 382 -8.78 -8.56 -11.74
N ILE A 383 -7.62 -8.04 -12.14
CA ILE A 383 -7.47 -7.01 -13.17
C ILE A 383 -7.17 -7.68 -14.51
N ALA A 384 -8.10 -7.62 -15.46
CA ALA A 384 -7.98 -8.29 -16.75
C ALA A 384 -6.71 -7.90 -17.52
N GLU A 385 -6.35 -6.60 -17.54
CA GLU A 385 -5.13 -6.14 -18.21
C GLU A 385 -3.86 -6.71 -17.58
N ALA A 386 -3.83 -6.84 -16.24
CA ALA A 386 -2.71 -7.43 -15.53
C ALA A 386 -2.56 -8.94 -15.84
N VAL A 387 -3.68 -9.66 -15.99
CA VAL A 387 -3.68 -11.07 -16.42
C VAL A 387 -3.12 -11.20 -17.84
N GLU A 388 -3.51 -10.32 -18.77
CA GLU A 388 -2.97 -10.33 -20.13
C GLU A 388 -1.48 -9.94 -20.17
N ASP A 389 -1.06 -8.99 -19.34
CA ASP A 389 0.36 -8.67 -19.15
C ASP A 389 1.12 -9.91 -18.62
N ALA A 390 0.57 -10.61 -17.62
CA ALA A 390 1.18 -11.81 -17.04
C ALA A 390 1.36 -12.94 -18.07
N LYS A 391 0.36 -13.17 -18.94
CA LYS A 391 0.44 -14.15 -20.03
C LYS A 391 1.53 -13.79 -21.03
N ARG A 392 1.55 -12.52 -21.50
CA ARG A 392 2.61 -12.03 -22.41
C ARG A 392 4.00 -12.14 -21.77
N ASN A 393 4.12 -11.85 -20.50
CA ASN A 393 5.37 -11.98 -19.76
C ASN A 393 5.80 -13.44 -19.62
N ALA A 394 4.86 -14.38 -19.44
CA ALA A 394 5.15 -15.82 -19.44
C ALA A 394 5.70 -16.30 -20.77
N GLU A 395 5.04 -15.93 -21.87
CA GLU A 395 5.50 -16.27 -23.24
C GLU A 395 6.88 -15.68 -23.52
N ARG A 396 7.09 -14.39 -23.21
CA ARG A 396 8.36 -13.68 -23.40
C ARG A 396 9.52 -14.37 -22.70
N ASN A 397 9.29 -14.88 -21.50
CA ASN A 397 10.32 -15.54 -20.68
C ASN A 397 10.37 -17.07 -20.90
N GLY A 398 9.61 -17.63 -21.84
CA GLY A 398 9.56 -19.08 -22.09
C GLY A 398 9.06 -19.88 -20.87
N ARG A 399 8.22 -19.30 -20.02
CA ARG A 399 7.68 -19.95 -18.81
C ARG A 399 6.37 -20.67 -19.13
N HIS A 400 6.43 -21.73 -19.94
CA HIS A 400 5.28 -22.49 -20.43
C HIS A 400 4.54 -23.26 -19.31
N ASN A 401 5.17 -23.44 -18.15
CA ASN A 401 4.58 -24.06 -16.97
C ASN A 401 3.85 -23.05 -16.06
N ALA A 402 3.75 -21.77 -16.45
CA ALA A 402 3.00 -20.74 -15.74
C ALA A 402 1.72 -20.37 -16.48
N SER A 403 0.59 -20.35 -15.79
CA SER A 403 -0.72 -19.93 -16.32
C SER A 403 -1.37 -18.88 -15.42
N PHE A 404 -2.09 -17.92 -16.02
CA PHE A 404 -2.68 -16.80 -15.30
C PHE A 404 -4.18 -16.68 -15.57
N HIS A 405 -4.96 -16.47 -14.51
CA HIS A 405 -6.41 -16.59 -14.53
C HIS A 405 -7.08 -15.36 -13.92
N LEU A 406 -8.08 -14.84 -14.63
CA LEU A 406 -8.88 -13.71 -14.19
C LEU A 406 -9.92 -14.18 -13.16
N GLY A 407 -9.93 -13.58 -11.99
CA GLY A 407 -10.91 -13.80 -10.93
C GLY A 407 -10.39 -13.46 -9.54
N GLU A 408 -11.27 -13.57 -8.56
CA GLU A 408 -10.90 -13.40 -7.15
C GLU A 408 -10.26 -14.69 -6.61
N ALA A 409 -9.17 -14.55 -5.84
CA ALA A 409 -8.46 -15.69 -5.23
C ALA A 409 -9.39 -16.47 -4.30
N GLU A 410 -10.26 -15.78 -3.61
CA GLU A 410 -11.29 -16.29 -2.71
C GLU A 410 -12.33 -17.17 -3.40
N ASP A 411 -12.50 -17.00 -4.71
CA ASP A 411 -13.45 -17.77 -5.52
C ASP A 411 -12.79 -18.86 -6.38
N LEU A 412 -11.67 -18.54 -7.03
CA LEU A 412 -11.00 -19.47 -7.96
C LEU A 412 -10.30 -20.62 -7.22
N LEU A 413 -9.56 -20.33 -6.15
CA LEU A 413 -8.85 -21.35 -5.40
C LEU A 413 -9.79 -22.43 -4.85
N PRO A 414 -10.92 -22.08 -4.17
CA PRO A 414 -11.87 -23.09 -3.73
C PRO A 414 -12.45 -23.96 -4.86
N ARG A 415 -12.73 -23.36 -6.03
CA ARG A 415 -13.23 -24.09 -7.21
C ARG A 415 -12.20 -25.09 -7.73
N TRP A 416 -10.94 -24.69 -7.82
CA TRP A 416 -9.87 -25.56 -8.27
C TRP A 416 -9.62 -26.72 -7.30
N VAL A 417 -9.64 -26.43 -5.99
CA VAL A 417 -9.50 -27.47 -4.96
C VAL A 417 -10.65 -28.47 -5.02
N LYS A 418 -11.88 -27.98 -5.21
CA LYS A 418 -13.06 -28.84 -5.40
C LYS A 418 -12.95 -29.69 -6.67
N ALA A 419 -12.34 -29.16 -7.73
CA ALA A 419 -12.06 -29.88 -8.98
C ALA A 419 -10.86 -30.84 -8.89
N GLY A 420 -10.25 -31.00 -7.72
CA GLY A 420 -9.17 -31.97 -7.48
C GLY A 420 -7.76 -31.39 -7.44
N LEU A 421 -7.57 -30.07 -7.63
CA LEU A 421 -6.26 -29.46 -7.48
C LEU A 421 -5.74 -29.62 -6.04
N ARG A 422 -4.47 -29.95 -5.91
CA ARG A 422 -3.76 -30.05 -4.63
C ARG A 422 -2.46 -29.24 -4.74
N PRO A 423 -2.49 -27.95 -4.39
CA PRO A 423 -1.29 -27.14 -4.39
C PRO A 423 -0.34 -27.58 -3.27
N ASP A 424 0.94 -27.68 -3.60
CA ASP A 424 2.01 -27.95 -2.62
C ASP A 424 2.44 -26.69 -1.90
N VAL A 425 2.45 -25.57 -2.64
CA VAL A 425 2.82 -24.24 -2.16
C VAL A 425 1.77 -23.21 -2.59
N ILE A 426 1.36 -22.36 -1.68
CA ILE A 426 0.60 -21.15 -2.00
C ILE A 426 1.44 -19.93 -1.58
N VAL A 427 1.63 -19.01 -2.52
CA VAL A 427 2.19 -17.68 -2.27
C VAL A 427 1.05 -16.67 -2.36
N ALA A 428 0.99 -15.74 -1.43
CA ALA A 428 -0.01 -14.67 -1.43
C ALA A 428 0.65 -13.32 -1.13
N ASP A 429 0.39 -12.33 -2.00
CA ASP A 429 0.77 -10.92 -1.84
C ASP A 429 -0.48 -10.03 -1.89
N PRO A 430 -1.34 -10.05 -0.85
CA PRO A 430 -2.61 -9.36 -0.84
C PRO A 430 -2.43 -7.85 -0.65
N PRO A 431 -3.50 -7.06 -0.90
CA PRO A 431 -3.53 -5.63 -0.59
C PRO A 431 -3.39 -5.37 0.93
N ARG A 432 -3.26 -4.10 1.32
CA ARG A 432 -3.07 -3.66 2.72
C ARG A 432 -4.12 -4.16 3.71
N THR A 433 -5.28 -4.57 3.25
CA THR A 433 -6.37 -5.12 4.06
C THR A 433 -6.09 -6.53 4.59
N GLY A 434 -5.07 -7.22 4.04
CA GLY A 434 -4.75 -8.60 4.34
C GLY A 434 -5.57 -9.60 3.54
N LEU A 435 -5.59 -10.85 3.98
CA LEU A 435 -6.26 -11.96 3.31
C LEU A 435 -7.77 -11.99 3.62
N ASP A 436 -8.58 -12.30 2.61
CA ASP A 436 -10.00 -12.54 2.83
C ASP A 436 -10.20 -13.82 3.67
N ARG A 437 -11.26 -13.81 4.48
CA ARG A 437 -11.57 -14.93 5.36
C ARG A 437 -11.83 -16.23 4.59
N ARG A 438 -12.52 -16.19 3.46
CA ARG A 438 -12.82 -17.37 2.63
C ARG A 438 -11.54 -17.96 2.01
N PHE A 439 -10.59 -17.09 1.67
CA PHE A 439 -9.28 -17.51 1.21
C PHE A 439 -8.51 -18.23 2.31
N LEU A 440 -8.41 -17.66 3.52
CA LEU A 440 -7.78 -18.29 4.68
C LEU A 440 -8.43 -19.64 5.01
N GLU A 441 -9.77 -19.73 5.04
CA GLU A 441 -10.50 -20.99 5.26
C GLU A 441 -10.16 -22.03 4.19
N THR A 442 -9.94 -21.60 2.95
CA THR A 442 -9.55 -22.52 1.87
C THR A 442 -8.11 -23.01 2.05
N VAL A 443 -7.17 -22.14 2.43
CA VAL A 443 -5.79 -22.53 2.76
C VAL A 443 -5.79 -23.58 3.90
N LEU A 444 -6.57 -23.33 4.96
CA LEU A 444 -6.69 -24.26 6.11
C LEU A 444 -7.33 -25.61 5.76
N LYS A 445 -8.24 -25.64 4.77
CA LYS A 445 -8.84 -26.87 4.26
C LYS A 445 -7.93 -27.63 3.30
N THR A 446 -7.22 -26.90 2.45
CA THR A 446 -6.34 -27.46 1.41
C THR A 446 -5.03 -27.97 2.01
N LYS A 447 -4.53 -27.29 3.03
CA LYS A 447 -3.32 -27.64 3.79
C LYS A 447 -2.10 -27.79 2.89
N PRO A 448 -1.76 -26.78 2.02
CA PRO A 448 -0.50 -26.84 1.29
C PRO A 448 0.67 -27.01 2.27
N ASN A 449 1.70 -27.74 1.85
CA ASN A 449 2.88 -27.99 2.68
C ASN A 449 3.53 -26.68 3.14
N ARG A 450 3.51 -25.67 2.27
CA ARG A 450 4.05 -24.33 2.55
C ARG A 450 3.05 -23.27 2.14
N PHE A 451 2.89 -22.28 3.00
CA PHE A 451 2.20 -21.04 2.71
C PHE A 451 3.18 -19.88 2.90
N VAL A 452 3.43 -19.15 1.83
CA VAL A 452 4.35 -18.00 1.80
C VAL A 452 3.50 -16.74 1.75
N TYR A 453 3.64 -15.90 2.76
CA TYR A 453 2.86 -14.65 2.87
C TYR A 453 3.80 -13.45 2.71
N VAL A 454 3.64 -12.72 1.62
CA VAL A 454 4.23 -11.39 1.40
C VAL A 454 3.22 -10.34 1.82
N SER A 455 3.62 -9.38 2.63
CA SER A 455 2.69 -8.38 3.16
C SER A 455 3.34 -7.02 3.34
N CYS A 456 2.65 -5.98 2.86
CA CYS A 456 3.00 -4.58 3.06
C CYS A 456 2.42 -3.98 4.35
N ASN A 457 1.72 -4.76 5.17
CA ASN A 457 1.10 -4.31 6.42
C ASN A 457 1.32 -5.31 7.55
N PRO A 458 2.28 -5.06 8.46
CA PRO A 458 2.57 -5.96 9.58
C PRO A 458 1.38 -6.26 10.49
N SER A 459 0.42 -5.33 10.61
CA SER A 459 -0.73 -5.52 11.50
C SER A 459 -1.73 -6.53 10.94
N THR A 460 -2.01 -6.51 9.63
CA THR A 460 -2.86 -7.51 8.97
C THR A 460 -2.15 -8.84 8.86
N LEU A 461 -0.85 -8.83 8.49
CA LEU A 461 -0.01 -10.03 8.50
C LEU A 461 -0.08 -10.77 9.84
N ALA A 462 0.10 -10.06 10.96
CA ALA A 462 0.06 -10.68 12.28
C ALA A 462 -1.33 -11.26 12.64
N LYS A 463 -2.42 -10.58 12.27
CA LYS A 463 -3.79 -11.09 12.48
C LYS A 463 -4.06 -12.36 11.69
N ASP A 464 -3.70 -12.37 10.41
CA ASP A 464 -3.87 -13.51 9.51
C ASP A 464 -2.95 -14.66 9.93
N SER A 465 -1.72 -14.35 10.39
CA SER A 465 -0.79 -15.32 10.96
C SER A 465 -1.38 -16.05 12.17
N LYS A 466 -2.11 -15.33 13.04
CA LYS A 466 -2.79 -15.97 14.15
C LYS A 466 -3.81 -17.00 13.68
N VAL A 467 -4.60 -16.68 12.65
CA VAL A 467 -5.59 -17.61 12.08
C VAL A 467 -4.90 -18.85 11.50
N LEU A 468 -3.79 -18.68 10.78
CA LEU A 468 -3.02 -19.79 10.22
C LEU A 468 -2.41 -20.68 11.33
N ILE A 469 -1.86 -20.08 12.38
CA ILE A 469 -1.24 -20.81 13.50
C ILE A 469 -2.31 -21.54 14.30
N ASP A 470 -3.41 -20.90 14.64
CA ASP A 470 -4.55 -21.52 15.31
C ASP A 470 -5.13 -22.68 14.47
N GLY A 471 -5.02 -22.58 13.13
CA GLY A 471 -5.42 -23.60 12.17
C GLY A 471 -4.42 -24.74 11.95
N GLY A 472 -3.26 -24.73 12.61
CA GLY A 472 -2.27 -25.81 12.59
C GLY A 472 -1.04 -25.59 11.72
N TYR A 473 -0.82 -24.38 11.21
CA TYR A 473 0.45 -23.99 10.60
C TYR A 473 1.46 -23.56 11.66
N GLU A 474 2.74 -23.78 11.38
CA GLU A 474 3.84 -23.25 12.15
C GLU A 474 4.53 -22.11 11.39
N LEU A 475 4.63 -20.94 12.02
CA LEU A 475 5.43 -19.84 11.50
C LEU A 475 6.91 -20.16 11.70
N GLN A 476 7.60 -20.46 10.60
CA GLN A 476 9.01 -20.81 10.64
C GLN A 476 9.91 -19.60 10.83
N TRP A 477 9.63 -18.53 10.12
CA TRP A 477 10.35 -17.26 10.19
C TRP A 477 9.58 -16.15 9.44
N ALA A 478 9.93 -14.92 9.79
CA ALA A 478 9.52 -13.72 9.06
C ALA A 478 10.76 -12.92 8.63
N GLN A 479 10.79 -12.46 7.40
CA GLN A 479 11.87 -11.67 6.78
C GLN A 479 11.37 -10.28 6.44
N PRO A 480 11.67 -9.24 7.22
CA PRO A 480 11.38 -7.86 6.84
C PRO A 480 12.26 -7.42 5.67
N VAL A 481 11.70 -6.61 4.79
CA VAL A 481 12.38 -6.00 3.64
C VAL A 481 12.04 -4.52 3.60
N ASP A 482 13.05 -3.67 3.52
CA ASP A 482 12.85 -2.24 3.35
C ASP A 482 12.63 -1.88 1.87
N MET A 483 11.41 -2.14 1.40
CA MET A 483 11.02 -1.80 0.02
C MET A 483 10.91 -0.29 -0.21
N PHE A 484 10.66 0.47 0.84
CA PHE A 484 10.38 1.91 0.77
C PHE A 484 11.20 2.68 1.82
N PRO A 485 12.53 2.80 1.65
CA PRO A 485 13.35 3.69 2.48
C PRO A 485 12.74 5.08 2.62
N GLN A 486 12.99 5.75 3.74
CA GLN A 486 12.48 7.08 4.09
C GLN A 486 10.98 7.12 4.46
N THR A 487 10.26 6.02 4.28
CA THR A 487 8.86 5.87 4.70
C THR A 487 8.75 4.90 5.87
N SER A 488 7.66 4.95 6.62
CA SER A 488 7.40 3.99 7.71
C SER A 488 7.00 2.59 7.24
N HIS A 489 6.80 2.41 5.94
CA HIS A 489 6.35 1.13 5.37
C HIS A 489 7.46 0.08 5.42
N VAL A 490 7.06 -1.15 5.74
CA VAL A 490 7.92 -2.33 5.70
C VAL A 490 7.17 -3.47 5.07
N GLU A 491 7.82 -4.13 4.10
CA GLU A 491 7.35 -5.40 3.56
C GLU A 491 7.87 -6.55 4.43
N CYS A 492 7.15 -7.66 4.44
CA CYS A 492 7.55 -8.84 5.19
C CYS A 492 7.18 -10.11 4.43
N CYS A 493 8.17 -10.96 4.14
CA CYS A 493 7.96 -12.31 3.65
C CYS A 493 7.95 -13.29 4.84
N SER A 494 6.91 -14.07 4.98
CA SER A 494 6.74 -15.02 6.10
C SER A 494 6.49 -16.43 5.59
N LEU A 495 7.16 -17.41 6.18
CA LEU A 495 6.99 -18.83 5.85
C LEU A 495 6.18 -19.55 6.91
N PHE A 496 5.08 -20.14 6.49
CA PHE A 496 4.26 -21.05 7.27
C PHE A 496 4.37 -22.48 6.71
N VAL A 497 4.58 -23.43 7.57
CA VAL A 497 4.68 -24.86 7.21
C VAL A 497 3.57 -25.62 7.92
N TRP A 498 2.87 -26.47 7.18
CA TRP A 498 1.87 -27.35 7.75
C TRP A 498 2.54 -28.44 8.59
N ASN A 499 2.25 -28.51 9.88
CA ASN A 499 2.88 -29.45 10.81
C ASN A 499 2.08 -30.76 11.05
N GLY A 500 0.94 -30.92 10.34
CA GLY A 500 0.08 -32.10 10.46
C GLY A 500 -0.75 -32.18 11.75
N LYS A 501 -0.60 -31.22 12.68
CA LYS A 501 -1.39 -31.17 13.90
C LYS A 501 -2.62 -30.28 13.67
N SER A 502 -3.82 -30.85 13.79
CA SER A 502 -5.02 -30.03 13.93
C SER A 502 -4.90 -29.22 15.22
N GLY A 503 -5.05 -27.90 15.13
CA GLY A 503 -5.11 -27.04 16.30
C GLY A 503 -6.15 -27.57 17.30
N LYS A 504 -5.81 -27.48 18.58
CA LYS A 504 -6.71 -27.84 19.67
C LYS A 504 -7.82 -26.80 19.81
#